data_a30af0a50c61948b35f27e94b46559a6
#
_entry.id   a30af0a50c61948b35f27e94b46559a6
#
_cell.length_a   1.000
_cell.length_b   1.000
_cell.length_c   1.000
_cell.angle_alpha   90.00
_cell.angle_beta   90.00
_cell.angle_gamma   90.00
#
_symmetry.space_group_name_H-M   'P 1'
#
loop_
_entity.id
_entity.type
_entity.pdbx_description
1 polymer ?
#
loop_
_entity_poly.entity_id
_entity_poly.type
_entity_poly.pdbx_seq_one_letter_code
_entity_poly.pdbx_strand_id
1 'polypeptide(L)'
;MFHHRDLLDDLNKPLPLKDKMISAHRSVQNKFPFISRIAIALYDSDTRVLKTYLNSSDGENPLVHYQTSLDNATSLKEILAKGLPRVVNNLVTFENGTHEHTQRIGRSGYAASYTMPIFHGGEFVGFLFFNSHEAEVFTENVLSILDIYGHLIALMIVNELATLKVMNAALKTTSGITHFRDPETGSHLDRMSRYSRIIAEALASQYDLDDAYIEQVFMFSPLHDIGKIAIPDSILLKPGPLNAEERVVMNTHAQKGREMIDDIVMNFGFGNINHIDVLRNIAEFHHEAVNGSGYPAGKRNDEIPLEARIVAVAGVFDALTSRRPYKEAWSNEKAFAMLQQLAGEKLDIDCVNALIENRRRVESIQQQFKEDIYG
;
A
#
# COMPACT_ATOMS: atom_id res chain seq x y z
N MET A 1 25.94 7.55 -40.24
CA MET A 1 24.96 7.91 -39.22
C MET A 1 25.27 7.03 -38.00
N PHE A 2 25.54 7.62 -36.83
CA PHE A 2 25.82 6.87 -35.60
C PHE A 2 24.47 6.48 -34.98
N HIS A 3 24.26 5.20 -34.72
CA HIS A 3 23.05 4.71 -34.02
C HIS A 3 23.37 4.58 -32.53
N HIS A 4 22.85 5.53 -31.74
CA HIS A 4 22.89 5.46 -30.29
C HIS A 4 21.62 4.76 -29.76
N ARG A 5 21.80 3.82 -28.85
CA ARG A 5 20.69 3.20 -28.11
C ARG A 5 20.57 3.86 -26.73
N ASP A 6 19.44 4.47 -26.48
CA ASP A 6 19.12 4.98 -25.15
C ASP A 6 18.88 3.80 -24.19
N LEU A 7 19.72 3.69 -23.16
CA LEU A 7 19.64 2.62 -22.17
C LEU A 7 18.50 2.83 -21.15
N LEU A 8 17.92 4.02 -21.13
CA LEU A 8 16.85 4.42 -20.20
C LEU A 8 15.53 4.70 -20.91
N ASP A 9 15.42 4.36 -22.21
CA ASP A 9 14.21 4.59 -23.02
C ASP A 9 12.94 3.99 -22.38
N ASP A 10 13.06 2.88 -21.66
CA ASP A 10 11.95 2.25 -20.97
C ASP A 10 11.32 3.13 -19.86
N LEU A 11 12.06 4.09 -19.32
CA LEU A 11 11.52 5.02 -18.32
C LEU A 11 10.46 5.95 -18.91
N ASN A 12 10.53 6.21 -20.23
CA ASN A 12 9.58 7.05 -20.96
C ASN A 12 8.35 6.28 -21.48
N LYS A 13 8.36 4.95 -21.38
CA LYS A 13 7.27 4.10 -21.86
C LYS A 13 6.15 3.96 -20.81
N PRO A 14 4.93 3.63 -21.22
CA PRO A 14 3.83 3.32 -20.32
C PRO A 14 3.99 1.90 -19.74
N LEU A 15 5.09 1.68 -19.02
CA LEU A 15 5.42 0.42 -18.34
C LEU A 15 5.09 0.53 -16.85
N PRO A 16 4.76 -0.59 -16.20
CA PRO A 16 4.66 -0.66 -14.75
C PRO A 16 5.93 -0.16 -14.06
N LEU A 17 5.78 0.47 -12.90
CA LEU A 17 6.90 1.04 -12.14
C LEU A 17 7.99 0.00 -11.82
N LYS A 18 7.58 -1.24 -11.54
CA LYS A 18 8.47 -2.39 -11.32
C LYS A 18 9.36 -2.67 -12.54
N ASP A 19 8.77 -2.65 -13.74
CA ASP A 19 9.51 -2.90 -14.98
C ASP A 19 10.47 -1.76 -15.30
N LYS A 20 10.07 -0.50 -15.03
CA LYS A 20 10.95 0.67 -15.12
C LYS A 20 12.14 0.56 -14.15
N MET A 21 11.88 0.09 -12.93
CA MET A 21 12.91 -0.14 -11.92
C MET A 21 13.91 -1.22 -12.37
N ILE A 22 13.43 -2.32 -12.94
CA ILE A 22 14.26 -3.39 -13.50
C ILE A 22 15.11 -2.85 -14.65
N SER A 23 14.54 -2.03 -15.54
CA SER A 23 15.26 -1.41 -16.66
C SER A 23 16.35 -0.45 -16.16
N ALA A 24 16.03 0.38 -15.15
CA ALA A 24 17.02 1.26 -14.51
C ALA A 24 18.16 0.46 -13.87
N HIS A 25 17.86 -0.64 -13.16
CA HIS A 25 18.87 -1.52 -12.57
C HIS A 25 19.77 -2.13 -13.64
N ARG A 26 19.21 -2.68 -14.72
CA ARG A 26 20.01 -3.20 -15.85
C ARG A 26 20.92 -2.14 -16.44
N SER A 27 20.46 -0.89 -16.55
CA SER A 27 21.29 0.22 -17.03
C SER A 27 22.45 0.52 -16.08
N VAL A 28 22.22 0.46 -14.75
CA VAL A 28 23.28 0.56 -13.74
C VAL A 28 24.27 -0.59 -13.87
N GLN A 29 23.80 -1.83 -14.02
CA GLN A 29 24.63 -3.03 -14.13
C GLN A 29 25.49 -3.05 -15.40
N ASN A 30 25.03 -2.48 -16.51
CA ASN A 30 25.85 -2.33 -17.72
C ASN A 30 27.12 -1.54 -17.46
N LYS A 31 27.12 -0.63 -16.47
CA LYS A 31 28.28 0.16 -16.08
C LYS A 31 28.99 -0.38 -14.83
N PHE A 32 28.21 -0.91 -13.91
CA PHE A 32 28.65 -1.42 -12.60
C PHE A 32 28.04 -2.81 -12.36
N PRO A 33 28.61 -3.86 -12.96
CA PRO A 33 28.07 -5.23 -12.88
C PRO A 33 27.96 -5.78 -11.44
N PHE A 34 28.73 -5.20 -10.51
CA PHE A 34 28.72 -5.59 -9.12
C PHE A 34 27.50 -5.06 -8.32
N ILE A 35 26.67 -4.17 -8.90
CA ILE A 35 25.43 -3.75 -8.25
C ILE A 35 24.39 -4.83 -8.46
N SER A 36 24.25 -5.69 -7.47
CA SER A 36 23.40 -6.90 -7.52
C SER A 36 21.95 -6.63 -7.12
N ARG A 37 21.69 -5.51 -6.43
CA ARG A 37 20.34 -5.15 -5.99
C ARG A 37 20.16 -3.64 -5.88
N ILE A 38 19.02 -3.16 -6.34
CA ILE A 38 18.50 -1.83 -6.04
C ILE A 38 17.14 -2.00 -5.35
N ALA A 39 16.93 -1.32 -4.23
CA ALA A 39 15.68 -1.43 -3.48
C ALA A 39 15.23 -0.10 -2.90
N ILE A 40 13.93 0.02 -2.69
CA ILE A 40 13.28 1.20 -2.13
C ILE A 40 12.46 0.78 -0.92
N ALA A 41 12.61 1.54 0.17
CA ALA A 41 11.71 1.49 1.31
C ALA A 41 11.02 2.84 1.47
N LEU A 42 9.70 2.82 1.60
CA LEU A 42 8.88 4.01 1.85
C LEU A 42 8.69 4.25 3.36
N TYR A 43 8.58 5.50 3.72
CA TYR A 43 8.33 5.93 5.09
C TYR A 43 6.88 6.36 5.27
N ASP A 44 6.22 5.76 6.24
CA ASP A 44 4.90 6.15 6.72
C ASP A 44 5.09 7.08 7.94
N SER A 45 4.78 8.37 7.76
CA SER A 45 4.95 9.41 8.79
C SER A 45 4.04 9.20 10.01
N ASP A 46 2.84 8.65 9.79
CA ASP A 46 1.82 8.49 10.83
C ASP A 46 2.20 7.37 11.80
N THR A 47 2.77 6.30 11.28
CA THR A 47 3.19 5.13 12.08
C THR A 47 4.70 5.11 12.36
N ARG A 48 5.49 6.01 11.73
CA ARG A 48 6.97 6.07 11.79
C ARG A 48 7.64 4.76 11.37
N VAL A 49 7.02 4.05 10.43
CA VAL A 49 7.49 2.75 9.93
C VAL A 49 8.06 2.90 8.53
N LEU A 50 9.22 2.29 8.30
CA LEU A 50 9.78 2.04 6.97
C LEU A 50 9.29 0.69 6.48
N LYS A 51 8.85 0.63 5.22
CA LYS A 51 8.33 -0.58 4.57
C LYS A 51 9.04 -0.76 3.23
N THR A 52 9.42 -1.98 2.90
CA THR A 52 9.83 -2.29 1.54
C THR A 52 8.71 -1.95 0.56
N TYR A 53 9.10 -1.50 -0.64
CA TYR A 53 8.14 -1.10 -1.66
C TYR A 53 8.46 -1.73 -3.01
N LEU A 54 9.65 -1.46 -3.55
CA LEU A 54 10.12 -2.01 -4.82
C LEU A 54 11.55 -2.50 -4.68
N ASN A 55 11.87 -3.52 -5.43
CA ASN A 55 13.25 -4.00 -5.58
C ASN A 55 13.48 -4.59 -6.97
N SER A 56 14.75 -4.59 -7.35
CA SER A 56 15.30 -5.35 -8.47
C SER A 56 16.58 -6.00 -8.00
N SER A 57 16.70 -7.32 -8.09
CA SER A 57 17.86 -8.09 -7.64
C SER A 57 18.15 -9.25 -8.59
N ASP A 58 19.42 -9.66 -8.65
CA ASP A 58 19.87 -10.81 -9.44
C ASP A 58 19.52 -12.16 -8.78
N GLY A 59 19.11 -12.16 -7.52
CA GLY A 59 18.74 -13.33 -6.73
C GLY A 59 17.50 -13.07 -5.88
N GLU A 60 17.32 -13.91 -4.84
CA GLU A 60 16.22 -13.73 -3.89
C GLU A 60 16.32 -12.39 -3.15
N ASN A 61 15.16 -11.73 -2.96
CA ASN A 61 15.10 -10.51 -2.17
C ASN A 61 15.12 -10.85 -0.66
N PRO A 62 16.13 -10.45 0.12
CA PRO A 62 16.25 -10.78 1.54
C PRO A 62 15.22 -10.07 2.43
N LEU A 63 14.57 -9.02 1.92
CA LEU A 63 13.68 -8.16 2.66
C LEU A 63 12.28 -8.10 2.01
N VAL A 64 11.73 -9.26 1.64
CA VAL A 64 10.35 -9.36 1.17
C VAL A 64 9.41 -9.03 2.33
N HIS A 65 8.44 -8.13 2.10
CA HIS A 65 7.44 -7.68 3.08
C HIS A 65 8.05 -7.20 4.41
N TYR A 66 9.29 -6.69 4.36
CA TYR A 66 9.97 -6.24 5.56
C TYR A 66 9.51 -4.84 5.96
N GLN A 67 9.21 -4.68 7.24
CA GLN A 67 8.90 -3.39 7.83
C GLN A 67 9.63 -3.22 9.16
N THR A 68 10.03 -2.00 9.46
CA THR A 68 10.70 -1.66 10.71
C THR A 68 10.35 -0.25 11.17
N SER A 69 10.22 -0.05 12.49
CA SER A 69 10.14 1.31 13.00
C SER A 69 11.46 2.04 12.76
N LEU A 70 11.38 3.25 12.22
CA LEU A 70 12.57 4.11 12.06
C LEU A 70 13.24 4.35 13.42
N ASP A 71 12.48 4.34 14.52
CA ASP A 71 13.01 4.53 15.86
C ASP A 71 13.97 3.41 16.28
N ASN A 72 13.76 2.20 15.78
CA ASN A 72 14.60 1.05 16.05
C ASN A 72 15.77 0.92 15.06
N ALA A 73 15.80 1.71 13.99
CA ALA A 73 16.81 1.66 12.94
C ALA A 73 17.85 2.77 13.10
N THR A 74 18.68 2.72 14.13
CA THR A 74 19.66 3.77 14.50
C THR A 74 20.49 4.24 13.31
N SER A 75 20.99 3.33 12.49
CA SER A 75 21.80 3.66 11.32
C SER A 75 21.05 4.45 10.24
N LEU A 76 19.77 4.19 10.05
CA LEU A 76 18.91 4.93 9.10
C LEU A 76 18.50 6.30 9.67
N LYS A 77 18.29 6.39 10.99
CA LYS A 77 18.10 7.67 11.68
C LYS A 77 19.28 8.62 11.51
N GLU A 78 20.52 8.10 11.59
CA GLU A 78 21.70 8.90 11.37
C GLU A 78 21.78 9.48 9.96
N ILE A 79 21.41 8.69 8.92
CA ILE A 79 21.32 9.15 7.53
C ILE A 79 20.34 10.31 7.44
N LEU A 80 19.15 10.13 8.02
CA LEU A 80 18.10 11.16 8.01
C LEU A 80 18.51 12.43 8.77
N ALA A 81 19.12 12.27 9.94
CA ALA A 81 19.58 13.42 10.76
C ALA A 81 20.68 14.22 10.08
N LYS A 82 21.55 13.57 9.32
CA LYS A 82 22.64 14.22 8.56
C LYS A 82 22.17 14.75 7.20
N GLY A 83 21.07 14.23 6.67
CA GLY A 83 20.60 14.49 5.31
C GLY A 83 21.57 14.06 4.20
N LEU A 84 22.51 13.15 4.53
CA LEU A 84 23.58 12.72 3.63
C LEU A 84 23.49 11.20 3.39
N PRO A 85 23.79 10.75 2.16
CA PRO A 85 23.92 9.32 1.85
C PRO A 85 24.97 8.63 2.74
N ARG A 86 24.82 7.32 2.93
CA ARG A 86 25.72 6.50 3.70
C ARG A 86 26.32 5.38 2.84
N VAL A 87 27.63 5.23 2.91
CA VAL A 87 28.38 4.13 2.29
C VAL A 87 28.85 3.18 3.38
N VAL A 88 28.65 1.88 3.17
CA VAL A 88 29.24 0.81 3.93
C VAL A 88 29.91 -0.12 2.93
N ASN A 89 31.22 -0.06 2.84
CA ASN A 89 32.00 -0.83 1.86
C ASN A 89 32.35 -2.24 2.33
N ASN A 90 32.20 -2.53 3.63
CA ASN A 90 32.40 -3.86 4.18
C ASN A 90 31.35 -4.15 5.27
N LEU A 91 30.31 -4.91 4.91
CA LEU A 91 29.22 -5.28 5.81
C LEU A 91 29.61 -6.42 6.78
N VAL A 92 30.70 -7.14 6.55
CA VAL A 92 31.20 -8.18 7.45
C VAL A 92 31.50 -7.60 8.84
N THR A 93 31.89 -6.33 8.91
CA THR A 93 32.08 -5.63 10.20
C THR A 93 30.79 -5.46 10.99
N PHE A 94 29.62 -5.72 10.39
CA PHE A 94 28.28 -5.57 10.99
C PHE A 94 27.54 -6.91 11.19
N GLU A 95 28.16 -8.07 10.93
CA GLU A 95 27.55 -9.39 11.17
C GLU A 95 27.11 -9.59 12.63
N ASN A 96 27.76 -8.90 13.56
CA ASN A 96 27.37 -8.82 14.97
C ASN A 96 26.44 -7.63 15.30
N GLY A 97 25.90 -6.95 14.27
CA GLY A 97 24.99 -5.81 14.43
C GLY A 97 23.68 -6.23 15.10
N THR A 98 23.16 -5.37 15.98
CA THR A 98 21.91 -5.60 16.74
C THR A 98 20.63 -5.44 15.90
N HIS A 99 20.74 -5.00 14.62
CA HIS A 99 19.59 -4.66 13.79
C HIS A 99 19.24 -5.78 12.81
N GLU A 100 18.00 -6.23 12.85
CA GLU A 100 17.47 -7.33 12.04
C GLU A 100 17.70 -7.14 10.52
N HIS A 101 17.47 -5.93 9.98
CA HIS A 101 17.68 -5.68 8.56
C HIS A 101 19.13 -5.84 8.12
N THR A 102 20.10 -5.42 8.94
CA THR A 102 21.53 -5.58 8.66
C THR A 102 21.93 -7.06 8.69
N GLN A 103 21.39 -7.82 9.65
CA GLN A 103 21.61 -9.25 9.74
C GLN A 103 21.00 -10.01 8.55
N ARG A 104 19.80 -9.67 8.11
CA ARG A 104 19.14 -10.29 6.95
C ARG A 104 19.94 -10.01 5.67
N ILE A 105 20.36 -8.78 5.43
CA ILE A 105 21.19 -8.41 4.28
C ILE A 105 22.55 -9.11 4.32
N GLY A 106 23.23 -9.13 5.45
CA GLY A 106 24.51 -9.83 5.60
C GLY A 106 24.39 -11.34 5.37
N ARG A 107 23.35 -12.00 5.91
CA ARG A 107 23.08 -13.44 5.68
C ARG A 107 22.81 -13.79 4.23
N SER A 108 22.33 -12.82 3.43
CA SER A 108 22.12 -12.99 1.99
C SER A 108 23.39 -12.73 1.17
N GLY A 109 24.53 -12.59 1.81
CA GLY A 109 25.84 -12.50 1.15
C GLY A 109 26.17 -11.11 0.59
N TYR A 110 25.39 -10.07 0.88
CA TYR A 110 25.75 -8.71 0.49
C TYR A 110 26.91 -8.20 1.35
N ALA A 111 27.96 -7.71 0.68
CA ALA A 111 29.21 -7.26 1.33
C ALA A 111 29.31 -5.72 1.40
N ALA A 112 28.63 -4.99 0.54
CA ALA A 112 28.64 -3.53 0.54
C ALA A 112 27.26 -2.94 0.26
N SER A 113 27.00 -1.73 0.80
CA SER A 113 25.73 -1.02 0.64
C SER A 113 25.95 0.49 0.53
N TYR A 114 25.29 1.11 -0.45
CA TYR A 114 25.13 2.56 -0.57
C TYR A 114 23.66 2.91 -0.34
N THR A 115 23.36 3.78 0.62
CA THR A 115 22.00 4.16 1.02
C THR A 115 21.79 5.65 0.85
N MET A 116 20.79 6.04 0.08
CA MET A 116 20.40 7.42 -0.18
C MET A 116 19.04 7.72 0.46
N PRO A 117 18.87 8.84 1.21
CA PRO A 117 17.55 9.31 1.62
C PRO A 117 16.83 9.93 0.42
N ILE A 118 15.54 9.69 0.30
CA ILE A 118 14.67 10.27 -0.70
C ILE A 118 13.85 11.37 -0.05
N PHE A 119 13.91 12.58 -0.60
CA PHE A 119 13.09 13.72 -0.20
C PHE A 119 12.25 14.23 -1.36
N HIS A 120 11.08 14.75 -1.05
CA HIS A 120 10.21 15.47 -1.98
C HIS A 120 9.61 16.70 -1.31
N GLY A 121 9.82 17.88 -1.89
CA GLY A 121 9.34 19.13 -1.31
C GLY A 121 9.86 19.41 0.11
N GLY A 122 11.02 18.84 0.47
CA GLY A 122 11.60 18.93 1.82
C GLY A 122 11.09 17.85 2.80
N GLU A 123 10.10 17.07 2.43
CA GLU A 123 9.59 15.95 3.24
C GLU A 123 10.35 14.66 2.94
N PHE A 124 10.60 13.87 3.98
CA PHE A 124 11.24 12.58 3.85
C PHE A 124 10.24 11.53 3.34
N VAL A 125 10.60 10.89 2.22
CA VAL A 125 9.75 9.88 1.54
C VAL A 125 10.21 8.47 1.85
N GLY A 126 11.52 8.25 2.00
CA GLY A 126 12.08 6.93 2.20
C GLY A 126 13.55 6.82 1.88
N PHE A 127 14.02 5.61 1.65
CA PHE A 127 15.40 5.31 1.30
C PHE A 127 15.50 4.52 0.00
N LEU A 128 16.57 4.81 -0.76
CA LEU A 128 17.04 4.01 -1.89
C LEU A 128 18.34 3.31 -1.49
N PHE A 129 18.45 2.02 -1.80
CA PHE A 129 19.59 1.19 -1.49
C PHE A 129 20.20 0.62 -2.76
N PHE A 130 21.53 0.72 -2.88
CA PHE A 130 22.34 -0.04 -3.82
C PHE A 130 23.16 -1.05 -3.03
N ASN A 131 23.06 -2.34 -3.38
CA ASN A 131 23.76 -3.38 -2.67
C ASN A 131 24.66 -4.17 -3.64
N SER A 132 25.80 -4.64 -3.13
CA SER A 132 26.78 -5.45 -3.83
C SER A 132 27.19 -6.67 -3.01
N HIS A 133 27.42 -7.80 -3.68
CA HIS A 133 28.06 -8.97 -3.08
C HIS A 133 29.59 -8.81 -2.96
N GLU A 134 30.15 -7.80 -3.60
CA GLU A 134 31.57 -7.47 -3.52
C GLU A 134 31.81 -6.35 -2.52
N ALA A 135 32.86 -6.47 -1.70
CA ALA A 135 33.29 -5.42 -0.78
C ALA A 135 34.16 -4.36 -1.49
N GLU A 136 34.26 -3.17 -0.88
CA GLU A 136 35.13 -2.06 -1.30
C GLU A 136 34.87 -1.53 -2.70
N VAL A 137 33.64 -1.70 -3.22
CA VAL A 137 33.27 -1.32 -4.60
C VAL A 137 32.78 0.14 -4.72
N PHE A 138 32.31 0.76 -3.64
CA PHE A 138 31.79 2.12 -3.66
C PHE A 138 32.92 3.15 -3.51
N THR A 139 33.57 3.46 -4.63
CA THR A 139 34.57 4.55 -4.75
C THR A 139 33.88 5.88 -5.08
N GLU A 140 34.57 7.03 -4.92
CA GLU A 140 34.01 8.34 -5.29
C GLU A 140 33.51 8.40 -6.74
N ASN A 141 34.24 7.79 -7.68
CA ASN A 141 33.84 7.73 -9.09
C ASN A 141 32.57 6.90 -9.31
N VAL A 142 32.40 5.81 -8.56
CA VAL A 142 31.18 5.00 -8.60
C VAL A 142 30.03 5.77 -8.00
N LEU A 143 30.23 6.35 -6.82
CA LEU A 143 29.20 7.09 -6.09
C LEU A 143 28.68 8.28 -6.90
N SER A 144 29.55 9.09 -7.52
CA SER A 144 29.14 10.24 -8.33
C SER A 144 28.20 9.89 -9.48
N ILE A 145 28.31 8.67 -10.01
CA ILE A 145 27.42 8.19 -11.06
C ILE A 145 26.18 7.55 -10.48
N LEU A 146 26.29 6.78 -9.38
CA LEU A 146 25.15 6.22 -8.68
C LEU A 146 24.24 7.31 -8.10
N ASP A 147 24.78 8.49 -7.72
CA ASP A 147 23.96 9.64 -7.33
C ASP A 147 23.01 10.06 -8.44
N ILE A 148 23.49 10.11 -9.69
CA ILE A 148 22.66 10.49 -10.84
C ILE A 148 21.54 9.45 -11.04
N TYR A 149 21.87 8.15 -11.06
CA TYR A 149 20.87 7.10 -11.16
C TYR A 149 19.93 7.07 -9.97
N GLY A 150 20.46 7.30 -8.77
CA GLY A 150 19.68 7.34 -7.53
C GLY A 150 18.64 8.45 -7.55
N HIS A 151 19.03 9.67 -7.93
CA HIS A 151 18.09 10.77 -8.09
C HIS A 151 17.07 10.54 -9.20
N LEU A 152 17.47 9.94 -10.33
CA LEU A 152 16.55 9.60 -11.41
C LEU A 152 15.50 8.56 -10.96
N ILE A 153 15.93 7.50 -10.28
CA ILE A 153 15.05 6.48 -9.71
C ILE A 153 14.14 7.12 -8.64
N ALA A 154 14.69 7.95 -7.76
CA ALA A 154 13.91 8.65 -6.74
C ALA A 154 12.84 9.57 -7.35
N LEU A 155 13.17 10.33 -8.40
CA LEU A 155 12.22 11.17 -9.13
C LEU A 155 11.10 10.35 -9.76
N MET A 156 11.43 9.21 -10.37
CA MET A 156 10.44 8.30 -10.94
C MET A 156 9.45 7.80 -9.89
N ILE A 157 9.95 7.35 -8.73
CA ILE A 157 9.13 6.87 -7.62
C ILE A 157 8.28 7.99 -7.04
N VAL A 158 8.89 9.14 -6.77
CA VAL A 158 8.20 10.31 -6.20
C VAL A 158 7.09 10.79 -7.11
N ASN A 159 7.33 10.83 -8.43
CA ASN A 159 6.31 11.24 -9.41
C ASN A 159 5.11 10.29 -9.41
N GLU A 160 5.35 8.97 -9.36
CA GLU A 160 4.28 7.96 -9.26
C GLU A 160 3.48 8.14 -7.96
N LEU A 161 4.18 8.22 -6.82
CA LEU A 161 3.54 8.41 -5.52
C LEU A 161 2.80 9.74 -5.41
N ALA A 162 3.34 10.83 -5.97
CA ALA A 162 2.67 12.12 -6.02
C ALA A 162 1.38 12.06 -6.84
N THR A 163 1.41 11.37 -7.97
CA THR A 163 0.23 11.15 -8.82
C THR A 163 -0.86 10.39 -8.04
N LEU A 164 -0.48 9.29 -7.36
CA LEU A 164 -1.40 8.53 -6.52
C LEU A 164 -1.93 9.35 -5.34
N LYS A 165 -1.08 10.16 -4.69
CA LYS A 165 -1.49 11.07 -3.60
C LYS A 165 -2.48 12.13 -4.09
N VAL A 166 -2.25 12.75 -5.24
CA VAL A 166 -3.15 13.74 -5.82
C VAL A 166 -4.49 13.10 -6.18
N MET A 167 -4.47 11.94 -6.81
CA MET A 167 -5.68 11.18 -7.11
C MET A 167 -6.45 10.84 -5.83
N ASN A 168 -5.77 10.29 -4.82
CA ASN A 168 -6.37 9.97 -3.52
C ASN A 168 -6.94 11.22 -2.83
N ALA A 169 -6.21 12.35 -2.87
CA ALA A 169 -6.68 13.60 -2.29
C ALA A 169 -7.91 14.13 -3.01
N ALA A 170 -7.94 14.08 -4.34
CA ALA A 170 -9.10 14.47 -5.14
C ALA A 170 -10.31 13.59 -4.81
N LEU A 171 -10.12 12.26 -4.77
CA LEU A 171 -11.16 11.30 -4.42
C LEU A 171 -11.65 11.47 -2.97
N LYS A 172 -10.74 11.65 -2.00
CA LYS A 172 -11.08 11.94 -0.60
C LYS A 172 -11.83 13.27 -0.45
N THR A 173 -11.43 14.30 -1.19
CA THR A 173 -12.14 15.60 -1.17
C THR A 173 -13.54 15.45 -1.75
N THR A 174 -13.68 14.73 -2.84
CA THR A 174 -14.98 14.40 -3.44
C THR A 174 -15.81 13.54 -2.47
N SER A 175 -15.22 12.55 -1.85
CA SER A 175 -15.84 11.75 -0.79
C SER A 175 -16.09 12.58 0.48
N GLY A 176 -15.23 13.53 0.83
CA GLY A 176 -15.42 14.47 1.94
C GLY A 176 -16.63 15.39 1.74
N ILE A 177 -16.96 15.77 0.49
CA ILE A 177 -18.24 16.42 0.17
C ILE A 177 -19.41 15.49 0.51
N THR A 178 -19.22 14.17 0.36
CA THR A 178 -20.18 13.15 0.79
C THR A 178 -20.16 13.00 2.32
N HIS A 179 -19.03 13.25 2.99
CA HIS A 179 -18.88 13.18 4.47
C HIS A 179 -19.74 14.21 5.21
N PHE A 180 -19.97 15.40 4.62
CA PHE A 180 -21.00 16.30 5.15
C PHE A 180 -22.41 15.70 5.03
N ARG A 181 -22.54 14.59 4.27
CA ARG A 181 -23.79 13.86 4.03
C ARG A 181 -23.85 12.49 4.69
N ASP A 182 -22.70 11.80 4.86
CA ASP A 182 -22.61 10.46 5.48
C ASP A 182 -21.80 10.56 6.81
N PRO A 183 -22.32 10.10 7.95
CA PRO A 183 -21.68 10.23 9.25
C PRO A 183 -20.45 9.32 9.48
N GLU A 184 -19.87 8.73 8.45
CA GLU A 184 -18.64 7.94 8.61
C GLU A 184 -17.43 8.86 8.86
N THR A 185 -16.73 8.64 9.98
CA THR A 185 -15.64 9.51 10.45
C THR A 185 -14.32 9.26 9.71
N GLY A 186 -13.41 10.27 9.67
CA GLY A 186 -12.06 10.11 9.12
C GLY A 186 -11.29 8.96 9.78
N SER A 187 -11.50 8.74 11.08
CA SER A 187 -10.91 7.63 11.84
C SER A 187 -11.33 6.25 11.32
N HIS A 188 -12.56 6.10 10.79
CA HIS A 188 -13.02 4.89 10.11
C HIS A 188 -12.15 4.57 8.89
N LEU A 189 -11.95 5.57 8.02
CA LEU A 189 -11.14 5.39 6.80
C LEU A 189 -9.69 5.00 7.11
N ASP A 190 -9.12 5.60 8.17
CA ASP A 190 -7.76 5.29 8.64
C ASP A 190 -7.66 3.87 9.20
N ARG A 191 -8.65 3.41 9.96
CA ARG A 191 -8.69 2.02 10.44
C ARG A 191 -8.89 1.03 9.31
N MET A 192 -9.83 1.30 8.40
CA MET A 192 -10.10 0.47 7.23
C MET A 192 -8.84 0.21 6.40
N SER A 193 -8.08 1.27 6.08
CA SER A 193 -6.86 1.14 5.30
C SER A 193 -5.83 0.22 5.98
N ARG A 194 -5.70 0.36 7.31
CA ARG A 194 -4.71 -0.40 8.09
C ARG A 194 -5.13 -1.86 8.31
N TYR A 195 -6.42 -2.14 8.51
CA TYR A 195 -6.93 -3.51 8.58
C TYR A 195 -6.75 -4.22 7.23
N SER A 196 -7.08 -3.54 6.12
CA SER A 196 -6.89 -4.07 4.78
C SER A 196 -5.41 -4.39 4.50
N ARG A 197 -4.48 -3.52 4.94
CA ARG A 197 -3.04 -3.79 4.85
C ARG A 197 -2.63 -5.01 5.67
N ILE A 198 -3.08 -5.13 6.93
CA ILE A 198 -2.76 -6.29 7.78
C ILE A 198 -3.18 -7.60 7.11
N ILE A 199 -4.38 -7.63 6.54
CA ILE A 199 -4.88 -8.81 5.83
C ILE A 199 -4.01 -9.10 4.59
N ALA A 200 -3.74 -8.09 3.76
CA ALA A 200 -2.93 -8.24 2.56
C ALA A 200 -1.50 -8.73 2.87
N GLU A 201 -0.84 -8.15 3.90
CA GLU A 201 0.49 -8.58 4.37
C GLU A 201 0.48 -10.04 4.83
N ALA A 202 -0.53 -10.46 5.60
CA ALA A 202 -0.64 -11.84 6.09
C ALA A 202 -0.85 -12.85 4.95
N LEU A 203 -1.56 -12.45 3.90
CA LEU A 203 -1.85 -13.28 2.74
C LEU A 203 -0.76 -13.21 1.65
N ALA A 204 0.23 -12.35 1.79
CA ALA A 204 1.20 -12.05 0.74
C ALA A 204 1.92 -13.27 0.19
N SER A 205 2.39 -14.17 1.06
CA SER A 205 3.07 -15.40 0.64
C SER A 205 2.14 -16.42 -0.02
N GLN A 206 0.86 -16.44 0.38
CA GLN A 206 -0.12 -17.40 -0.14
C GLN A 206 -0.59 -17.01 -1.55
N TYR A 207 -0.73 -15.71 -1.81
CA TYR A 207 -1.28 -15.17 -3.06
C TYR A 207 -0.22 -14.48 -3.93
N ASP A 208 1.07 -14.63 -3.60
CA ASP A 208 2.20 -14.01 -4.31
C ASP A 208 2.03 -12.49 -4.50
N LEU A 209 1.61 -11.80 -3.43
CA LEU A 209 1.40 -10.35 -3.45
C LEU A 209 2.73 -9.62 -3.27
N ASP A 210 3.02 -8.65 -4.11
CA ASP A 210 4.19 -7.79 -3.92
C ASP A 210 3.88 -6.59 -3.00
N ASP A 211 4.94 -5.94 -2.54
CA ASP A 211 4.82 -4.79 -1.62
C ASP A 211 4.05 -3.60 -2.25
N ALA A 212 4.11 -3.46 -3.58
CA ALA A 212 3.39 -2.42 -4.30
C ALA A 212 1.87 -2.66 -4.27
N TYR A 213 1.43 -3.91 -4.47
CA TYR A 213 0.02 -4.29 -4.35
C TYR A 213 -0.52 -4.03 -2.93
N ILE A 214 0.24 -4.42 -1.90
CA ILE A 214 -0.14 -4.20 -0.49
C ILE A 214 -0.32 -2.70 -0.21
N GLU A 215 0.61 -1.87 -0.70
CA GLU A 215 0.53 -0.42 -0.53
C GLU A 215 -0.70 0.17 -1.23
N GLN A 216 -1.09 -0.38 -2.36
CA GLN A 216 -2.27 0.10 -3.08
C GLN A 216 -3.57 -0.34 -2.43
N VAL A 217 -3.67 -1.56 -1.91
CA VAL A 217 -4.80 -1.98 -1.07
C VAL A 217 -4.95 -1.02 0.11
N PHE A 218 -3.84 -0.65 0.76
CA PHE A 218 -3.85 0.34 1.83
C PHE A 218 -4.36 1.72 1.38
N MET A 219 -3.85 2.23 0.26
CA MET A 219 -4.20 3.56 -0.23
C MET A 219 -5.63 3.64 -0.76
N PHE A 220 -6.15 2.57 -1.35
CA PHE A 220 -7.42 2.59 -2.06
C PHE A 220 -8.61 2.09 -1.24
N SER A 221 -8.40 1.30 -0.20
CA SER A 221 -9.50 0.81 0.65
C SER A 221 -10.38 1.91 1.25
N PRO A 222 -9.88 3.13 1.61
CA PRO A 222 -10.76 4.22 2.05
C PRO A 222 -11.77 4.71 1.00
N LEU A 223 -11.59 4.36 -0.26
CA LEU A 223 -12.39 4.84 -1.38
C LEU A 223 -13.51 3.85 -1.79
N HIS A 224 -13.68 2.75 -1.06
CA HIS A 224 -14.65 1.70 -1.37
C HIS A 224 -16.08 2.26 -1.57
N ASP A 225 -16.46 3.23 -0.79
CA ASP A 225 -17.80 3.83 -0.73
C ASP A 225 -17.94 5.15 -1.53
N ILE A 226 -16.99 5.50 -2.41
CA ILE A 226 -17.01 6.77 -3.16
C ILE A 226 -18.31 6.98 -3.95
N GLY A 227 -18.92 5.92 -4.44
CA GLY A 227 -20.15 5.98 -5.21
C GLY A 227 -21.38 6.39 -4.40
N LYS A 228 -21.31 6.45 -3.06
CA LYS A 228 -22.38 6.99 -2.22
C LYS A 228 -22.72 8.45 -2.56
N ILE A 229 -21.79 9.19 -3.17
CA ILE A 229 -22.04 10.56 -3.65
C ILE A 229 -23.20 10.64 -4.65
N ALA A 230 -23.43 9.57 -5.41
CA ALA A 230 -24.48 9.49 -6.41
C ALA A 230 -25.83 8.98 -5.85
N ILE A 231 -25.89 8.67 -4.53
CA ILE A 231 -27.13 8.20 -3.90
C ILE A 231 -27.94 9.40 -3.41
N PRO A 232 -29.28 9.45 -3.70
CA PRO A 232 -30.15 10.53 -3.23
C PRO A 232 -30.16 10.65 -1.69
N ASP A 233 -30.20 11.89 -1.17
CA ASP A 233 -30.24 12.19 0.26
C ASP A 233 -31.40 11.52 1.00
N SER A 234 -32.56 11.43 0.33
CA SER A 234 -33.76 10.77 0.90
C SER A 234 -33.52 9.28 1.24
N ILE A 235 -32.51 8.65 0.62
CA ILE A 235 -32.11 7.26 0.85
C ILE A 235 -30.87 7.21 1.72
N LEU A 236 -29.82 7.96 1.38
CA LEU A 236 -28.55 7.96 2.10
C LEU A 236 -28.70 8.39 3.56
N LEU A 237 -29.51 9.44 3.81
CA LEU A 237 -29.70 10.03 5.15
C LEU A 237 -31.02 9.59 5.82
N LYS A 238 -31.64 8.55 5.32
CA LYS A 238 -32.93 8.10 5.87
C LYS A 238 -32.80 7.69 7.34
N PRO A 239 -33.58 8.32 8.26
CA PRO A 239 -33.60 7.89 9.64
C PRO A 239 -34.41 6.60 9.79
N GLY A 240 -33.74 5.45 9.68
CA GLY A 240 -34.36 4.15 9.84
C GLY A 240 -33.98 3.15 8.73
N PRO A 241 -34.53 1.93 8.75
CA PRO A 241 -34.22 0.91 7.78
C PRO A 241 -34.70 1.25 6.37
N LEU A 242 -33.93 0.90 5.38
CA LEU A 242 -34.32 1.02 3.96
C LEU A 242 -35.33 -0.08 3.62
N ASN A 243 -36.36 0.27 2.85
CA ASN A 243 -37.24 -0.73 2.24
C ASN A 243 -36.54 -1.43 1.05
N ALA A 244 -37.20 -2.39 0.39
CA ALA A 244 -36.60 -3.17 -0.67
C ALA A 244 -36.18 -2.31 -1.89
N GLU A 245 -37.03 -1.35 -2.30
CA GLU A 245 -36.74 -0.46 -3.44
C GLU A 245 -35.57 0.48 -3.13
N GLU A 246 -35.59 1.09 -1.95
CA GLU A 246 -34.50 1.95 -1.48
C GLU A 246 -33.18 1.19 -1.35
N ARG A 247 -33.23 -0.08 -0.92
CA ARG A 247 -32.06 -0.95 -0.86
C ARG A 247 -31.47 -1.20 -2.24
N VAL A 248 -32.29 -1.42 -3.26
CA VAL A 248 -31.82 -1.56 -4.65
C VAL A 248 -31.09 -0.30 -5.08
N VAL A 249 -31.63 0.89 -4.80
CA VAL A 249 -30.97 2.15 -5.14
C VAL A 249 -29.67 2.32 -4.34
N MET A 250 -29.66 2.05 -3.03
CA MET A 250 -28.45 2.11 -2.20
C MET A 250 -27.36 1.20 -2.76
N ASN A 251 -27.69 -0.02 -3.16
CA ASN A 251 -26.69 -1.00 -3.65
C ASN A 251 -26.03 -0.55 -4.98
N THR A 252 -26.62 0.42 -5.71
CA THR A 252 -25.99 0.96 -6.92
C THR A 252 -24.71 1.76 -6.66
N HIS A 253 -24.41 2.15 -5.38
CA HIS A 253 -23.20 2.91 -5.10
C HIS A 253 -21.93 2.16 -5.51
N ALA A 254 -21.90 0.83 -5.41
CA ALA A 254 -20.75 0.01 -5.81
C ALA A 254 -20.44 0.19 -7.31
N GLN A 255 -21.43 0.03 -8.17
CA GLN A 255 -21.26 0.23 -9.62
C GLN A 255 -20.97 1.71 -9.95
N LYS A 256 -21.69 2.65 -9.33
CA LYS A 256 -21.45 4.09 -9.53
C LYS A 256 -20.07 4.52 -9.08
N GLY A 257 -19.54 3.93 -8.00
CA GLY A 257 -18.17 4.15 -7.58
C GLY A 257 -17.16 3.72 -8.66
N ARG A 258 -17.37 2.58 -9.29
CA ARG A 258 -16.57 2.11 -10.42
C ARG A 258 -16.64 3.08 -11.60
N GLU A 259 -17.85 3.52 -12.00
CA GLU A 259 -18.06 4.46 -13.10
C GLU A 259 -17.31 5.79 -12.84
N MET A 260 -17.41 6.33 -11.62
CA MET A 260 -16.71 7.56 -11.22
C MET A 260 -15.17 7.40 -11.27
N ILE A 261 -14.65 6.25 -10.85
CA ILE A 261 -13.22 5.97 -10.92
C ILE A 261 -12.76 5.90 -12.38
N ASP A 262 -13.52 5.25 -13.26
CA ASP A 262 -13.19 5.16 -14.68
C ASP A 262 -13.20 6.55 -15.36
N ASP A 263 -14.16 7.41 -15.01
CA ASP A 263 -14.19 8.81 -15.48
C ASP A 263 -12.96 9.60 -15.01
N ILE A 264 -12.57 9.45 -13.75
CA ILE A 264 -11.38 10.12 -13.21
C ILE A 264 -10.12 9.62 -13.89
N VAL A 265 -9.97 8.31 -14.03
CA VAL A 265 -8.82 7.68 -14.71
C VAL A 265 -8.70 8.19 -16.16
N MET A 266 -9.82 8.30 -16.86
CA MET A 266 -9.86 8.80 -18.24
C MET A 266 -9.54 10.31 -18.30
N ASN A 267 -10.18 11.12 -17.48
CA ASN A 267 -10.05 12.59 -17.51
C ASN A 267 -8.66 13.09 -17.09
N PHE A 268 -8.01 12.39 -16.17
CA PHE A 268 -6.67 12.74 -15.68
C PHE A 268 -5.54 11.98 -16.36
N GLY A 269 -5.83 11.07 -17.30
CA GLY A 269 -4.82 10.27 -18.00
C GLY A 269 -4.13 9.23 -17.11
N PHE A 270 -4.78 8.78 -16.05
CA PHE A 270 -4.22 7.82 -15.09
C PHE A 270 -4.28 6.35 -15.54
N GLY A 271 -4.63 6.09 -16.79
CA GLY A 271 -4.76 4.73 -17.33
C GLY A 271 -3.50 3.87 -17.27
N ASN A 272 -2.33 4.49 -17.11
CA ASN A 272 -1.03 3.82 -16.99
C ASN A 272 -0.56 3.64 -15.53
N ILE A 273 -1.38 4.02 -14.55
CA ILE A 273 -1.04 3.77 -13.14
C ILE A 273 -1.07 2.27 -12.89
N ASN A 274 0.03 1.76 -12.33
CA ASN A 274 0.12 0.36 -11.98
C ASN A 274 -0.97 -0.01 -10.97
N HIS A 275 -1.63 -1.15 -11.18
CA HIS A 275 -2.69 -1.68 -10.32
C HIS A 275 -3.91 -0.75 -10.10
N ILE A 276 -4.22 0.15 -11.03
CA ILE A 276 -5.46 0.95 -10.94
C ILE A 276 -6.71 0.06 -10.84
N ASP A 277 -6.61 -1.18 -11.32
CA ASP A 277 -7.67 -2.18 -11.19
C ASP A 277 -7.96 -2.57 -9.74
N VAL A 278 -6.97 -2.46 -8.82
CA VAL A 278 -7.20 -2.63 -7.38
C VAL A 278 -8.25 -1.64 -6.88
N LEU A 279 -8.12 -0.36 -7.24
CA LEU A 279 -9.10 0.66 -6.87
C LEU A 279 -10.49 0.37 -7.46
N ARG A 280 -10.52 0.00 -8.75
CA ARG A 280 -11.75 -0.36 -9.46
C ARG A 280 -12.47 -1.51 -8.79
N ASN A 281 -11.75 -2.58 -8.51
CA ASN A 281 -12.27 -3.79 -7.91
C ASN A 281 -12.76 -3.56 -6.48
N ILE A 282 -12.04 -2.77 -5.69
CA ILE A 282 -12.47 -2.37 -4.34
C ILE A 282 -13.82 -1.66 -4.41
N ALA A 283 -13.94 -0.62 -5.24
CA ALA A 283 -15.18 0.16 -5.32
C ALA A 283 -16.37 -0.67 -5.81
N GLU A 284 -16.14 -1.56 -6.79
CA GLU A 284 -17.23 -2.32 -7.42
C GLU A 284 -17.64 -3.55 -6.60
N PHE A 285 -16.68 -4.29 -5.99
CA PHE A 285 -16.93 -5.64 -5.50
C PHE A 285 -16.81 -5.82 -3.98
N HIS A 286 -16.57 -4.77 -3.19
CA HIS A 286 -16.42 -4.89 -1.73
C HIS A 286 -17.70 -5.35 -1.00
N HIS A 287 -18.82 -5.39 -1.67
CA HIS A 287 -20.10 -5.94 -1.17
C HIS A 287 -20.47 -7.29 -1.78
N GLU A 288 -19.60 -7.89 -2.57
CA GLU A 288 -19.80 -9.28 -2.98
C GLU A 288 -19.65 -10.22 -1.78
N ALA A 289 -20.33 -11.35 -1.84
CA ALA A 289 -20.26 -12.39 -0.82
C ALA A 289 -19.80 -13.70 -1.47
N VAL A 290 -18.90 -14.44 -0.79
CA VAL A 290 -18.28 -15.66 -1.37
C VAL A 290 -19.31 -16.72 -1.81
N ASN A 291 -20.52 -16.73 -1.23
CA ASN A 291 -21.62 -17.60 -1.62
C ASN A 291 -22.48 -17.07 -2.78
N GLY A 292 -22.15 -15.88 -3.35
CA GLY A 292 -22.87 -15.25 -4.44
C GLY A 292 -24.14 -14.48 -4.03
N SER A 293 -24.39 -14.31 -2.73
CA SER A 293 -25.54 -13.51 -2.24
C SER A 293 -25.27 -12.01 -2.16
N GLY A 294 -24.06 -11.57 -2.56
CA GLY A 294 -23.64 -10.17 -2.57
C GLY A 294 -24.12 -9.39 -3.80
N TYR A 295 -23.59 -8.20 -3.97
CA TYR A 295 -23.86 -7.32 -5.09
C TYR A 295 -22.59 -6.56 -5.50
N PRO A 296 -22.52 -6.00 -6.74
CA PRO A 296 -23.57 -5.85 -7.74
C PRO A 296 -23.73 -7.06 -8.68
N ALA A 297 -22.71 -7.94 -8.80
CA ALA A 297 -22.67 -8.97 -9.84
C ALA A 297 -23.03 -10.39 -9.33
N GLY A 298 -23.11 -10.60 -8.03
CA GLY A 298 -23.35 -11.92 -7.42
C GLY A 298 -22.21 -12.90 -7.65
N LYS A 299 -20.97 -12.40 -7.70
CA LYS A 299 -19.74 -13.18 -7.86
C LYS A 299 -19.54 -14.14 -6.68
N ARG A 300 -18.80 -15.24 -6.93
CA ARG A 300 -18.54 -16.28 -5.94
C ARG A 300 -17.05 -16.56 -5.76
N ASN A 301 -16.62 -16.81 -4.55
CA ASN A 301 -15.25 -17.23 -4.21
C ASN A 301 -14.18 -16.44 -5.00
N ASP A 302 -13.36 -17.12 -5.79
CA ASP A 302 -12.24 -16.52 -6.54
C ASP A 302 -12.67 -15.65 -7.74
N GLU A 303 -13.95 -15.64 -8.11
CA GLU A 303 -14.47 -14.64 -9.05
C GLU A 303 -14.46 -13.22 -8.46
N ILE A 304 -14.45 -13.13 -7.10
CA ILE A 304 -14.34 -11.85 -6.39
C ILE A 304 -12.85 -11.52 -6.28
N PRO A 305 -12.38 -10.38 -6.80
CA PRO A 305 -11.00 -9.96 -6.65
C PRO A 305 -10.55 -9.96 -5.19
N LEU A 306 -9.30 -10.37 -4.94
CA LEU A 306 -8.78 -10.53 -3.58
C LEU A 306 -8.87 -9.21 -2.77
N GLU A 307 -8.52 -8.09 -3.36
CA GLU A 307 -8.61 -6.76 -2.74
C GLU A 307 -10.04 -6.42 -2.27
N ALA A 308 -11.04 -6.82 -3.01
CA ALA A 308 -12.45 -6.64 -2.62
C ALA A 308 -12.82 -7.55 -1.43
N ARG A 309 -12.36 -8.81 -1.43
CA ARG A 309 -12.54 -9.75 -0.30
C ARG A 309 -11.85 -9.23 0.97
N ILE A 310 -10.65 -8.67 0.84
CA ILE A 310 -9.91 -8.04 1.93
C ILE A 310 -10.69 -6.86 2.53
N VAL A 311 -11.15 -5.94 1.68
CA VAL A 311 -11.89 -4.74 2.09
C VAL A 311 -13.24 -5.09 2.70
N ALA A 312 -13.93 -6.12 2.19
CA ALA A 312 -15.18 -6.62 2.77
C ALA A 312 -15.00 -7.07 4.23
N VAL A 313 -13.94 -7.84 4.53
CA VAL A 313 -13.64 -8.27 5.91
C VAL A 313 -13.28 -7.09 6.81
N ALA A 314 -12.41 -6.19 6.34
CA ALA A 314 -12.01 -5.00 7.08
C ALA A 314 -13.22 -4.10 7.41
N GLY A 315 -14.12 -3.89 6.43
CA GLY A 315 -15.33 -3.07 6.58
C GLY A 315 -16.33 -3.67 7.57
N VAL A 316 -16.60 -4.96 7.48
CA VAL A 316 -17.48 -5.64 8.44
C VAL A 316 -16.90 -5.57 9.85
N PHE A 317 -15.60 -5.78 10.03
CA PHE A 317 -14.94 -5.69 11.33
C PHE A 317 -15.04 -4.27 11.92
N ASP A 318 -14.69 -3.24 11.13
CA ASP A 318 -14.78 -1.86 11.61
C ASP A 318 -16.22 -1.46 11.93
N ALA A 319 -17.19 -1.83 11.10
CA ALA A 319 -18.61 -1.59 11.34
C ALA A 319 -19.15 -2.26 12.63
N LEU A 320 -18.57 -3.39 13.04
CA LEU A 320 -18.94 -4.07 14.29
C LEU A 320 -18.28 -3.40 15.51
N THR A 321 -17.04 -2.95 15.39
CA THR A 321 -16.22 -2.44 16.49
C THR A 321 -16.25 -0.92 16.65
N SER A 322 -16.85 -0.19 15.71
CA SER A 322 -17.05 1.25 15.78
C SER A 322 -18.39 1.61 16.42
N ARG A 323 -18.41 2.71 17.18
CA ARG A 323 -19.64 3.30 17.70
C ARG A 323 -20.40 4.00 16.56
N ARG A 324 -21.68 3.77 16.45
CA ARG A 324 -22.57 4.46 15.50
C ARG A 324 -23.73 5.11 16.24
N PRO A 325 -24.39 6.14 15.72
CA PRO A 325 -25.48 6.85 16.40
C PRO A 325 -26.57 5.93 16.98
N TYR A 326 -26.76 4.76 16.38
CA TYR A 326 -27.80 3.79 16.75
C TYR A 326 -27.27 2.45 17.27
N LYS A 327 -25.91 2.32 17.46
CA LYS A 327 -25.29 1.05 17.83
C LYS A 327 -24.03 1.25 18.67
N GLU A 328 -23.99 0.66 19.85
CA GLU A 328 -22.75 0.58 20.64
C GLU A 328 -21.73 -0.33 19.96
N ALA A 329 -20.44 0.01 20.13
CA ALA A 329 -19.33 -0.80 19.63
C ALA A 329 -19.31 -2.18 20.31
N TRP A 330 -19.05 -3.23 19.54
CA TRP A 330 -18.82 -4.57 20.08
C TRP A 330 -17.38 -4.69 20.58
N SER A 331 -17.17 -5.62 21.53
CA SER A 331 -15.81 -6.03 21.87
C SER A 331 -15.16 -6.77 20.68
N ASN A 332 -13.83 -6.76 20.63
CA ASN A 332 -13.09 -7.47 19.59
C ASN A 332 -13.41 -8.97 19.57
N GLU A 333 -13.56 -9.60 20.75
CA GLU A 333 -13.89 -11.03 20.85
C GLU A 333 -15.24 -11.33 20.19
N LYS A 334 -16.24 -10.47 20.45
CA LYS A 334 -17.57 -10.63 19.85
C LYS A 334 -17.53 -10.39 18.33
N ALA A 335 -16.77 -9.39 17.88
CA ALA A 335 -16.62 -9.08 16.46
C ALA A 335 -15.89 -10.22 15.72
N PHE A 336 -14.78 -10.73 16.25
CA PHE A 336 -14.06 -11.88 15.68
C PHE A 336 -14.92 -13.14 15.63
N ALA A 337 -15.70 -13.42 16.68
CA ALA A 337 -16.63 -14.56 16.66
C ALA A 337 -17.68 -14.42 15.54
N MET A 338 -18.19 -13.21 15.28
CA MET A 338 -19.09 -12.94 14.15
C MET A 338 -18.41 -13.14 12.82
N LEU A 339 -17.17 -12.63 12.64
CA LEU A 339 -16.42 -12.86 11.41
C LEU A 339 -16.22 -14.35 11.13
N GLN A 340 -15.91 -15.16 12.16
CA GLN A 340 -15.78 -16.61 12.03
C GLN A 340 -17.09 -17.28 11.60
N GLN A 341 -18.24 -16.80 12.07
CA GLN A 341 -19.55 -17.31 11.62
C GLN A 341 -19.85 -16.95 10.17
N LEU A 342 -19.35 -15.82 9.68
CA LEU A 342 -19.53 -15.35 8.29
C LEU A 342 -18.49 -15.95 7.33
N ALA A 343 -17.39 -16.50 7.84
CA ALA A 343 -16.30 -17.06 7.04
C ALA A 343 -16.77 -18.28 6.22
N GLY A 344 -16.50 -18.27 4.92
CA GLY A 344 -16.94 -19.30 3.98
C GLY A 344 -18.41 -19.17 3.52
N GLU A 345 -19.21 -18.37 4.21
CA GLU A 345 -20.59 -18.07 3.83
C GLU A 345 -20.68 -16.72 3.10
N LYS A 346 -20.27 -15.66 3.74
CA LYS A 346 -20.28 -14.30 3.17
C LYS A 346 -18.90 -13.72 2.98
N LEU A 347 -18.00 -13.99 3.91
CA LEU A 347 -16.65 -13.46 3.94
C LEU A 347 -15.64 -14.54 3.57
N ASP A 348 -14.56 -14.11 2.94
CA ASP A 348 -13.45 -14.99 2.61
C ASP A 348 -12.77 -15.50 3.90
N ILE A 349 -12.56 -16.83 3.96
CA ILE A 349 -12.04 -17.50 5.14
C ILE A 349 -10.57 -17.13 5.41
N ASP A 350 -9.76 -16.99 4.36
CA ASP A 350 -8.35 -16.66 4.50
C ASP A 350 -8.19 -15.22 4.98
N CYS A 351 -8.99 -14.30 4.44
CA CYS A 351 -9.02 -12.90 4.89
C CYS A 351 -9.47 -12.77 6.35
N VAL A 352 -10.48 -13.53 6.76
CA VAL A 352 -10.96 -13.55 8.16
C VAL A 352 -9.87 -14.08 9.10
N ASN A 353 -9.25 -15.21 8.76
CA ASN A 353 -8.18 -15.81 9.56
C ASN A 353 -6.98 -14.86 9.67
N ALA A 354 -6.57 -14.25 8.56
CA ALA A 354 -5.48 -13.27 8.52
C ALA A 354 -5.70 -12.11 9.49
N LEU A 355 -6.92 -11.57 9.58
CA LEU A 355 -7.24 -10.50 10.52
C LEU A 355 -7.20 -10.97 11.98
N ILE A 356 -7.78 -12.13 12.27
CA ILE A 356 -7.87 -12.70 13.63
C ILE A 356 -6.49 -13.05 14.18
N GLU A 357 -5.62 -13.65 13.38
CA GLU A 357 -4.24 -13.99 13.77
C GLU A 357 -3.41 -12.75 14.12
N ASN A 358 -3.75 -11.60 13.54
CA ASN A 358 -3.09 -10.32 13.79
C ASN A 358 -3.78 -9.42 14.83
N ARG A 359 -4.57 -10.00 15.76
CA ARG A 359 -5.36 -9.26 16.76
C ARG A 359 -4.61 -8.17 17.52
N ARG A 360 -3.35 -8.39 17.90
CA ARG A 360 -2.53 -7.39 18.60
C ARG A 360 -2.29 -6.13 17.74
N ARG A 361 -2.06 -6.30 16.46
CA ARG A 361 -1.91 -5.18 15.52
C ARG A 361 -3.22 -4.43 15.34
N VAL A 362 -4.33 -5.17 15.25
CA VAL A 362 -5.70 -4.61 15.18
C VAL A 362 -5.99 -3.73 16.41
N GLU A 363 -5.72 -4.22 17.61
CA GLU A 363 -5.90 -3.48 18.87
C GLU A 363 -5.02 -2.20 18.91
N SER A 364 -3.79 -2.29 18.45
CA SER A 364 -2.90 -1.12 18.35
C SER A 364 -3.46 -0.05 17.41
N ILE A 365 -4.02 -0.45 16.27
CA ILE A 365 -4.68 0.47 15.31
C ILE A 365 -5.89 1.14 15.97
N GLN A 366 -6.74 0.40 16.67
CA GLN A 366 -7.91 0.95 17.36
C GLN A 366 -7.52 1.96 18.44
N GLN A 367 -6.39 1.74 19.13
CA GLN A 367 -5.87 2.66 20.13
C GLN A 367 -5.33 3.94 19.51
N GLN A 368 -4.65 3.84 18.38
CA GLN A 368 -4.03 4.96 17.70
C GLN A 368 -5.04 5.82 16.93
N PHE A 369 -6.05 5.20 16.31
CA PHE A 369 -7.07 5.84 15.48
C PHE A 369 -8.46 5.76 16.13
N LYS A 370 -8.54 6.22 17.39
CA LYS A 370 -9.81 6.33 18.12
C LYS A 370 -10.72 7.35 17.43
N GLU A 371 -12.02 7.08 17.50
CA GLU A 371 -13.01 8.10 17.13
C GLU A 371 -12.89 9.30 18.06
N ASP A 372 -12.76 10.47 17.46
CA ASP A 372 -12.87 11.72 18.22
C ASP A 372 -14.35 11.97 18.50
N ILE A 373 -14.71 12.07 19.78
CA ILE A 373 -16.11 12.27 20.22
C ILE A 373 -16.62 13.66 19.82
N TYR A 374 -15.70 14.54 19.42
CA TYR A 374 -15.96 15.94 19.04
C TYR A 374 -15.66 16.24 17.57
N GLY A 375 -15.39 15.26 16.70
CA GLY A 375 -14.94 15.14 15.35
C GLY A 375 -15.25 15.98 14.24
#